data_cf61fb8793415740eac0a8aab2343809
#
_entry.id   cf61fb8793415740eac0a8aab2343809
#
_cell.length_a   1.000
_cell.length_b   1.000
_cell.length_c   1.000
_cell.angle_alpha   90.00
_cell.angle_beta   90.00
_cell.angle_gamma   90.00
#
_symmetry.space_group_name_H-M   'P 1'
#
loop_
_entity.id
_entity.type
_entity.pdbx_description
1 polymer ?
#
loop_
_entity_poly.entity_id
_entity_poly.type
_entity_poly.pdbx_seq_one_letter_code
_entity_poly.pdbx_strand_id
1 'polypeptide(L)'
;MTREDIMHFLLTHKTVLESQFGVVKIGLFGSYARGEAREDSDIDVAVELAKENIADRYFGLLHYLEDNLHKKIDLGIESNIKPALRPYVMKEIMYV
;
A
#
# COMPACT_ATOMS: atom_id res chain seq x y z
N MET A 1 9.45 12.21 -4.94
CA MET A 1 8.08 11.68 -4.77
C MET A 1 7.58 12.07 -3.40
N THR A 2 6.35 12.54 -3.31
CA THR A 2 5.74 13.01 -2.08
C THR A 2 4.59 12.08 -1.67
N ARG A 3 4.10 12.27 -0.44
CA ARG A 3 2.89 11.60 0.02
C ARG A 3 1.73 11.83 -0.94
N GLU A 4 1.57 13.07 -1.39
CA GLU A 4 0.49 13.48 -2.29
C GLU A 4 0.61 12.79 -3.66
N ASP A 5 1.82 12.60 -4.17
CA ASP A 5 2.06 11.85 -5.42
C ASP A 5 1.59 10.40 -5.28
N ILE A 6 1.91 9.75 -4.16
CA ILE A 6 1.53 8.36 -3.91
C ILE A 6 0.02 8.24 -3.75
N MET A 7 -0.57 9.12 -2.95
CA MET A 7 -2.03 9.10 -2.73
C MET A 7 -2.79 9.35 -4.02
N HIS A 8 -2.31 10.27 -4.85
CA HIS A 8 -2.90 10.54 -6.17
C HIS A 8 -2.83 9.32 -7.07
N PHE A 9 -1.67 8.64 -7.10
CA PHE A 9 -1.53 7.40 -7.87
C PHE A 9 -2.53 6.34 -7.41
N LEU A 10 -2.59 6.08 -6.11
CA LEU A 10 -3.51 5.06 -5.57
C LEU A 10 -4.97 5.40 -5.89
N LEU A 11 -5.33 6.66 -5.77
CA LEU A 11 -6.69 7.10 -6.05
C LEU A 11 -7.04 6.96 -7.54
N THR A 12 -6.16 7.41 -8.43
CA THR A 12 -6.43 7.36 -9.88
C THR A 12 -6.39 5.95 -10.44
N HIS A 13 -5.70 5.02 -9.77
CA HIS A 13 -5.60 3.61 -10.20
C HIS A 13 -6.52 2.69 -9.41
N LYS A 14 -7.40 3.24 -8.59
CA LYS A 14 -8.24 2.45 -7.70
C LYS A 14 -9.06 1.40 -8.44
N THR A 15 -9.65 1.75 -9.57
CA THR A 15 -10.45 0.82 -10.39
C THR A 15 -9.60 -0.35 -10.90
N VAL A 16 -8.38 -0.07 -11.37
CA VAL A 16 -7.44 -1.10 -11.83
C VAL A 16 -7.03 -2.00 -10.66
N LEU A 17 -6.72 -1.41 -9.51
CA LEU A 17 -6.32 -2.15 -8.33
C LEU A 17 -7.43 -3.11 -7.88
N GLU A 18 -8.67 -2.65 -7.91
CA GLU A 18 -9.83 -3.47 -7.56
C GLU A 18 -10.06 -4.59 -8.59
N SER A 19 -10.08 -4.25 -9.88
CA SER A 19 -10.47 -5.21 -10.92
C SER A 19 -9.38 -6.22 -11.26
N GLN A 20 -8.11 -5.82 -11.27
CA GLN A 20 -7.01 -6.69 -11.66
C GLN A 20 -6.38 -7.43 -10.48
N PHE A 21 -6.35 -6.83 -9.31
CA PHE A 21 -5.65 -7.42 -8.15
C PHE A 21 -6.56 -7.76 -6.99
N GLY A 22 -7.86 -7.48 -7.12
CA GLY A 22 -8.81 -7.80 -6.05
C GLY A 22 -8.61 -7.00 -4.79
N VAL A 23 -8.14 -5.76 -4.94
CA VAL A 23 -7.97 -4.85 -3.79
C VAL A 23 -9.34 -4.48 -3.24
N VAL A 24 -9.56 -4.75 -1.96
CA VAL A 24 -10.77 -4.35 -1.23
C VAL A 24 -10.53 -3.00 -0.56
N LYS A 25 -9.33 -2.82 -0.01
CA LYS A 25 -8.98 -1.63 0.76
C LYS A 25 -7.47 -1.45 0.67
N ILE A 26 -7.01 -0.23 0.49
CA ILE A 26 -5.59 0.06 0.39
C ILE A 26 -5.28 1.42 1.02
N GLY A 27 -4.18 1.49 1.74
CA GLY A 27 -3.76 2.72 2.39
C GLY A 27 -2.25 2.85 2.50
N LEU A 28 -1.81 4.09 2.63
CA LEU A 28 -0.41 4.46 2.82
C LEU A 28 -0.17 4.67 4.32
N PHE A 29 0.92 4.11 4.83
CA PHE A 29 1.36 4.38 6.20
C PHE A 29 2.89 4.58 6.21
N GLY A 30 3.47 4.66 7.40
CA GLY A 30 4.92 4.78 7.54
C GLY A 30 5.45 6.18 7.23
N SER A 31 6.73 6.23 6.85
CA SER A 31 7.45 7.51 6.72
C SER A 31 6.84 8.47 5.70
N TYR A 32 6.37 7.95 4.56
CA TYR A 32 5.71 8.81 3.57
C TYR A 32 4.40 9.39 4.09
N ALA A 33 3.60 8.59 4.82
CA ALA A 33 2.36 9.09 5.39
C ALA A 33 2.60 10.18 6.43
N ARG A 34 3.71 10.05 7.19
CA ARG A 34 4.07 11.05 8.20
C ARG A 34 4.78 12.29 7.63
N GLY A 35 5.13 12.28 6.34
CA GLY A 35 5.90 13.37 5.73
C GLY A 35 7.38 13.38 6.15
N GLU A 36 7.91 12.22 6.54
CA GLU A 36 9.29 12.06 7.03
C GLU A 36 10.15 11.23 6.09
N ALA A 37 9.64 10.90 4.90
CA ALA A 37 10.35 10.02 3.98
C ALA A 37 11.61 10.68 3.42
N ARG A 38 12.62 9.84 3.17
CA ARG A 38 13.86 10.20 2.50
C ARG A 38 13.91 9.51 1.14
N GLU A 39 14.90 9.85 0.32
CA GLU A 39 15.06 9.25 -1.01
C GLU A 39 15.18 7.73 -0.96
N ASP A 40 15.81 7.18 0.07
CA ASP A 40 16.01 5.75 0.25
C ASP A 40 14.89 5.06 1.04
N SER A 41 13.85 5.80 1.42
CA SER A 41 12.72 5.22 2.16
C SER A 41 11.88 4.33 1.27
N ASP A 42 11.46 3.18 1.82
CA ASP A 42 10.46 2.33 1.18
C ASP A 42 9.08 2.96 1.32
N ILE A 43 8.17 2.62 0.41
CA ILE A 43 6.78 3.04 0.51
C ILE A 43 6.00 1.94 1.25
N ASP A 44 5.45 2.27 2.40
CA ASP A 44 4.71 1.33 3.25
C ASP A 44 3.24 1.36 2.90
N VAL A 45 2.72 0.25 2.40
CA VAL A 45 1.32 0.12 1.95
C VAL A 45 0.67 -1.05 2.67
N ALA A 46 -0.51 -0.82 3.22
CA ALA A 46 -1.33 -1.87 3.81
C ALA A 46 -2.53 -2.12 2.91
N VAL A 47 -2.85 -3.38 2.68
CA VAL A 47 -3.89 -3.77 1.75
C VAL A 47 -4.76 -4.88 2.33
N GLU A 48 -6.04 -4.83 2.00
CA GLU A 48 -6.96 -5.95 2.14
C GLU A 48 -7.27 -6.46 0.73
N LEU A 49 -7.06 -7.76 0.51
CA LEU A 49 -7.26 -8.40 -0.79
C LEU A 49 -8.39 -9.42 -0.72
N ALA A 50 -9.05 -9.64 -1.87
CA ALA A 50 -9.95 -10.76 -2.02
C ALA A 50 -9.19 -12.06 -1.72
N LYS A 51 -9.84 -13.01 -1.04
CA LYS A 51 -9.16 -14.18 -0.50
C LYS A 51 -8.77 -15.22 -1.53
N GLU A 52 -9.49 -15.28 -2.65
CA GLU A 52 -9.21 -16.22 -3.71
C GLU A 52 -7.91 -15.85 -4.43
N ASN A 53 -7.00 -16.82 -4.57
CA ASN A 53 -5.71 -16.61 -5.22
C ASN A 53 -4.91 -15.47 -4.58
N ILE A 54 -4.94 -15.38 -3.27
CA ILE A 54 -4.37 -14.24 -2.54
C ILE A 54 -2.87 -14.06 -2.82
N ALA A 55 -2.11 -15.15 -2.98
CA ALA A 55 -0.69 -15.05 -3.28
C ALA A 55 -0.44 -14.40 -4.64
N ASP A 56 -1.18 -14.80 -5.67
CA ASP A 56 -1.07 -14.20 -7.01
C ASP A 56 -1.47 -12.74 -6.98
N ARG A 57 -2.53 -12.41 -6.26
CA ARG A 57 -2.98 -11.02 -6.10
C ARG A 57 -1.93 -10.17 -5.40
N TYR A 58 -1.36 -10.70 -4.33
CA TYR A 58 -0.35 -10.00 -3.54
C TYR A 58 0.89 -9.67 -4.38
N PHE A 59 1.48 -10.68 -5.02
CA PHE A 59 2.69 -10.48 -5.81
C PHE A 59 2.43 -9.66 -7.06
N GLY A 60 1.27 -9.85 -7.70
CA GLY A 60 0.87 -9.03 -8.84
C GLY A 60 0.74 -7.56 -8.47
N LEU A 61 0.09 -7.28 -7.34
CA LEU A 61 -0.05 -5.91 -6.83
C LEU A 61 1.30 -5.32 -6.47
N LEU A 62 2.15 -6.07 -5.78
CA LEU A 62 3.49 -5.61 -5.40
C LEU A 62 4.28 -5.17 -6.62
N HIS A 63 4.34 -6.02 -7.66
CA HIS A 63 5.07 -5.71 -8.89
C HIS A 63 4.46 -4.51 -9.61
N TYR A 64 3.14 -4.43 -9.66
CA TYR A 64 2.45 -3.31 -10.30
C TYR A 64 2.79 -1.99 -9.63
N LEU A 65 2.78 -1.96 -8.29
CA LEU A 65 3.13 -0.75 -7.54
C LEU A 65 4.59 -0.38 -7.74
N GLU A 66 5.49 -1.35 -7.66
CA GLU A 66 6.93 -1.10 -7.85
C GLU A 66 7.24 -0.61 -9.26
N ASP A 67 6.62 -1.21 -10.27
CA ASP A 67 6.83 -0.84 -11.67
C ASP A 67 6.34 0.59 -11.96
N ASN A 68 5.26 0.99 -11.35
CA ASN A 68 4.67 2.32 -11.60
C ASN A 68 5.25 3.41 -10.72
N LEU A 69 5.61 3.11 -9.48
CA LEU A 69 6.13 4.11 -8.55
C LEU A 69 7.66 4.18 -8.55
N HIS A 70 8.33 3.20 -9.16
CA HIS A 70 9.80 3.14 -9.29
C HIS A 70 10.51 3.22 -7.95
N LYS A 71 9.91 2.62 -6.93
CA LYS A 71 10.47 2.52 -5.58
C LYS A 71 10.13 1.17 -4.99
N LYS A 72 10.92 0.76 -4.00
CA LYS A 72 10.61 -0.45 -3.24
C LYS A 72 9.35 -0.23 -2.42
N ILE A 73 8.42 -1.17 -2.51
CA ILE A 73 7.18 -1.17 -1.77
C ILE A 73 7.26 -2.20 -0.66
N ASP A 74 6.99 -1.77 0.56
CA ASP A 74 6.78 -2.67 1.69
C ASP A 74 5.28 -2.91 1.80
N LEU A 75 4.82 -3.99 1.19
CA LEU A 75 3.39 -4.30 1.08
C LEU A 75 2.97 -5.29 2.15
N GLY A 76 2.13 -4.86 3.07
CA GLY A 76 1.58 -5.69 4.13
C GLY A 76 0.10 -5.95 3.93
N ILE A 77 -0.31 -7.19 4.20
CA ILE A 77 -1.75 -7.52 4.29
C ILE A 77 -2.22 -7.04 5.65
N GLU A 78 -3.24 -6.19 5.66
CA GLU A 78 -3.68 -5.48 6.87
C GLU A 78 -3.96 -6.42 8.03
N SER A 79 -4.62 -7.55 7.78
CA SER A 79 -4.95 -8.53 8.82
C SER A 79 -3.71 -9.21 9.43
N ASN A 80 -2.57 -9.17 8.75
CA ASN A 80 -1.32 -9.78 9.20
C ASN A 80 -0.42 -8.81 9.96
N ILE A 81 -0.82 -7.56 10.12
CA ILE A 81 -0.05 -6.58 10.91
C ILE A 81 -0.01 -7.07 12.36
N LYS A 82 1.20 -7.12 12.92
CA LYS A 82 1.38 -7.59 14.30
C LYS A 82 0.56 -6.74 15.26
N PRO A 83 -0.13 -7.35 16.24
CA PRO A 83 -0.98 -6.62 17.18
C PRO A 83 -0.26 -5.47 17.90
N ALA A 84 1.02 -5.63 18.21
CA ALA A 84 1.82 -4.58 18.86
C ALA A 84 2.01 -3.35 17.99
N LEU A 85 2.02 -3.52 16.67
CA LEU A 85 2.23 -2.41 15.72
C LEU A 85 0.91 -1.83 15.21
N ARG A 86 -0.16 -2.58 15.31
CA ARG A 86 -1.45 -2.21 14.73
C ARG A 86 -1.97 -0.83 15.18
N PRO A 87 -1.94 -0.47 16.47
CA PRO A 87 -2.42 0.85 16.90
C PRO A 87 -1.65 2.00 16.25
N TYR A 88 -0.34 1.83 16.06
CA TYR A 88 0.50 2.86 15.43
C TYR A 88 0.17 2.99 13.95
N VAL A 89 0.05 1.87 13.24
CA VAL A 89 -0.28 1.86 11.81
C VAL A 89 -1.68 2.46 11.59
N MET A 90 -2.66 2.01 12.36
CA MET A 90 -4.05 2.48 12.20
C MET A 90 -4.20 3.97 12.49
N LYS A 91 -3.36 4.53 13.35
CA LYS A 91 -3.39 5.95 13.68
C LYS A 91 -2.89 6.83 12.54
N GLU A 92 -1.95 6.32 11.73
CA GLU A 92 -1.32 7.11 10.67
C GLU A 92 -1.79 6.76 9.26
N ILE A 93 -2.45 5.62 9.06
CA ILE A 93 -2.80 5.12 7.73
C ILE A 93 -3.77 6.05 7.01
N MET A 94 -3.50 6.27 5.74
CA MET A 94 -4.33 7.09 4.85
C MET A 94 -4.89 6.19 3.75
N TYR A 95 -6.18 5.90 3.82
CA TYR A 95 -6.87 5.08 2.81
C TYR A 95 -7.32 5.91 1.62
N VAL A 96 -7.46 5.25 0.49
CA VAL A 96 -8.12 5.83 -0.68
C VAL A 96 -9.47 5.17 -0.93
#